data_f9f3f4d305fb293f5b5e518ff137f525
#
_entry.id   f9f3f4d305fb293f5b5e518ff137f525
#
_cell.length_a   1.000
_cell.length_b   1.000
_cell.length_c   1.000
_cell.angle_alpha   90.00
_cell.angle_beta   90.00
_cell.angle_gamma   90.00
#
_symmetry.space_group_name_H-M   'P 1'
#
loop_
_entity.id
_entity.type
_entity.pdbx_description
1 polymer ?
#
loop_
_entity_poly.entity_id
_entity_poly.type
_entity_poly.pdbx_seq_one_letter_code
_entity_poly.pdbx_strand_id
1 'polypeptide(L)'
;EALDYIHPALTSNDYLVWTRNGSTLDYSSAEDLIGHVGALSQQARLTQDFEAFAQSQLTLVSTPNLTQAFQKLVLGEVEFVLAGRYAGMAMTQTLGIAKDVEAYSPAVDKPGLYLAISHNSACNDPWLRGQLAKKMTELPASGLTEAVLQRNLERWKAQLQQPVGTPTK
;
A
#
# COMPACT_ATOMS: atom_id res chain seq x y z
N GLU A 1 -15.99 -16.54 0.32
CA GLU A 1 -16.51 -16.47 1.70
C GLU A 1 -17.08 -15.07 1.92
N ALA A 2 -18.32 -14.98 2.41
CA ALA A 2 -18.96 -13.69 2.66
C ALA A 2 -18.48 -13.11 3.99
N LEU A 3 -18.17 -11.81 3.98
CA LEU A 3 -17.61 -11.05 5.10
C LEU A 3 -18.48 -9.84 5.42
N ASP A 4 -18.66 -9.56 6.71
CA ASP A 4 -19.20 -8.30 7.21
C ASP A 4 -18.03 -7.36 7.53
N TYR A 5 -17.97 -6.22 6.87
CA TYR A 5 -16.97 -5.20 7.13
C TYR A 5 -17.44 -4.26 8.24
N ILE A 6 -16.57 -4.03 9.21
CA ILE A 6 -16.82 -3.13 10.33
C ILE A 6 -16.39 -1.71 9.95
N HIS A 7 -17.33 -0.79 9.92
CA HIS A 7 -17.07 0.62 9.62
C HIS A 7 -16.92 1.47 10.89
N PRO A 8 -16.15 2.56 10.84
CA PRO A 8 -15.34 3.04 9.71
C PRO A 8 -14.07 2.21 9.50
N ALA A 9 -13.30 2.52 8.45
CA ALA A 9 -11.97 1.95 8.24
C ALA A 9 -11.05 2.29 9.42
N LEU A 10 -10.17 1.35 9.79
CA LEU A 10 -9.16 1.58 10.82
C LEU A 10 -8.10 2.59 10.37
N THR A 11 -7.70 2.50 9.12
CA THR A 11 -6.73 3.37 8.44
C THR A 11 -6.93 3.24 6.93
N SER A 12 -6.11 3.91 6.14
CA SER A 12 -6.04 3.74 4.69
C SER A 12 -4.72 3.12 4.25
N ASN A 13 -4.75 2.41 3.14
CA ASN A 13 -3.55 1.95 2.44
C ASN A 13 -3.27 2.92 1.29
N ASP A 14 -2.60 4.03 1.61
CA ASP A 14 -2.32 5.08 0.64
C ASP A 14 -1.43 4.57 -0.49
N TYR A 15 -1.96 4.56 -1.73
CA TYR A 15 -1.17 4.27 -2.92
C TYR A 15 -0.45 5.52 -3.39
N LEU A 16 0.87 5.42 -3.48
CA LEU A 16 1.77 6.49 -3.93
C LEU A 16 2.31 6.20 -5.33
N VAL A 17 2.76 7.25 -5.99
CA VAL A 17 3.51 7.19 -7.25
C VAL A 17 4.99 7.07 -6.91
N TRP A 18 5.58 5.94 -7.21
CA TRP A 18 6.99 5.66 -7.02
C TRP A 18 7.74 5.86 -8.32
N THR A 19 8.78 6.68 -8.31
CA THR A 19 9.60 6.99 -9.48
C THR A 19 11.08 6.75 -9.17
N ARG A 20 11.90 6.73 -10.21
CA ARG A 20 13.36 6.80 -10.01
C ARG A 20 13.76 8.18 -9.51
N ASN A 21 14.76 8.25 -8.66
CA ASN A 21 15.35 9.52 -8.24
C ASN A 21 15.80 10.32 -9.48
N GLY A 22 15.46 11.60 -9.51
CA GLY A 22 15.75 12.48 -10.64
C GLY A 22 14.81 12.28 -11.83
N SER A 23 13.67 11.64 -11.64
CA SER A 23 12.60 11.58 -12.66
C SER A 23 12.15 12.99 -13.04
N THR A 24 11.82 13.18 -14.31
CA THR A 24 11.24 14.43 -14.84
C THR A 24 9.72 14.45 -14.77
N LEU A 25 9.11 13.41 -14.21
CA LEU A 25 7.66 13.34 -14.01
C LEU A 25 7.22 14.44 -13.05
N ASP A 26 6.42 15.38 -13.54
CA ASP A 26 5.78 16.41 -12.72
C ASP A 26 4.44 15.86 -12.24
N TYR A 27 4.31 15.67 -10.93
CA TYR A 27 3.16 14.99 -10.33
C TYR A 27 2.52 15.84 -9.23
N SER A 28 1.26 16.15 -9.41
CA SER A 28 0.39 16.80 -8.42
C SER A 28 -0.96 16.10 -8.26
N SER A 29 -1.38 15.35 -9.27
CA SER A 29 -2.64 14.60 -9.28
C SER A 29 -2.56 13.35 -10.16
N ALA A 30 -3.55 12.48 -10.09
CA ALA A 30 -3.60 11.25 -10.88
C ALA A 30 -3.64 11.50 -12.40
N GLU A 31 -4.20 12.63 -12.82
CA GLU A 31 -4.30 13.05 -14.21
C GLU A 31 -2.93 13.31 -14.85
N ASP A 32 -1.93 13.69 -14.05
CA ASP A 32 -0.57 13.94 -14.53
C ASP A 32 0.15 12.64 -14.96
N LEU A 33 -0.42 11.49 -14.62
CA LEU A 33 0.09 10.18 -15.05
C LEU A 33 -0.38 9.79 -16.46
N ILE A 34 -1.33 10.53 -17.03
CA ILE A 34 -1.85 10.27 -18.38
C ILE A 34 -0.74 10.52 -19.40
N GLY A 35 -0.53 9.53 -20.28
CA GLY A 35 0.54 9.59 -21.29
C GLY A 35 1.88 9.03 -20.81
N HIS A 36 2.03 8.72 -19.54
CA HIS A 36 3.19 8.05 -18.96
C HIS A 36 2.95 6.55 -18.78
N VAL A 37 4.01 5.76 -18.86
CA VAL A 37 3.91 4.29 -18.69
C VAL A 37 4.26 3.93 -17.25
N GLY A 38 3.30 3.34 -16.55
CA GLY A 38 3.49 2.86 -15.19
C GLY A 38 3.39 1.35 -15.05
N ALA A 39 3.68 0.83 -13.87
CA ALA A 39 3.44 -0.56 -13.52
C ALA A 39 2.55 -0.67 -12.28
N LEU A 40 1.73 -1.72 -12.28
CA LEU A 40 0.84 -2.08 -11.19
C LEU A 40 0.90 -3.59 -10.94
N SER A 41 1.06 -3.99 -9.69
CA SER A 41 0.99 -5.40 -9.32
C SER A 41 -0.44 -5.93 -9.42
N GLN A 42 -0.60 -7.16 -9.91
CA GLN A 42 -1.89 -7.88 -9.91
C GLN A 42 -2.45 -8.09 -8.48
N GLN A 43 -1.60 -7.99 -7.47
CA GLN A 43 -1.99 -8.08 -6.07
C GLN A 43 -2.50 -6.75 -5.50
N ALA A 44 -2.43 -5.66 -6.25
CA ALA A 44 -2.93 -4.36 -5.83
C ALA A 44 -4.43 -4.42 -5.53
N ARG A 45 -4.86 -3.62 -4.57
CA ARG A 45 -6.27 -3.45 -4.20
C ARG A 45 -6.56 -1.96 -4.19
N LEU A 46 -7.14 -1.50 -5.28
CA LEU A 46 -7.51 -0.10 -5.49
C LEU A 46 -8.99 0.10 -5.17
N THR A 47 -9.39 1.36 -4.98
CA THR A 47 -10.81 1.68 -4.95
C THR A 47 -11.42 1.49 -6.34
N GLN A 48 -12.71 1.20 -6.38
CA GLN A 48 -13.43 0.97 -7.65
C GLN A 48 -13.34 2.19 -8.57
N ASP A 49 -13.44 3.40 -8.01
CA ASP A 49 -13.38 4.64 -8.77
C ASP A 49 -11.99 4.86 -9.40
N PHE A 50 -10.93 4.62 -8.63
CA PHE A 50 -9.58 4.74 -9.16
C PHE A 50 -9.25 3.63 -10.15
N GLU A 51 -9.72 2.41 -9.92
CA GLU A 51 -9.55 1.30 -10.88
C GLU A 51 -10.19 1.61 -12.23
N ALA A 52 -11.41 2.17 -12.24
CA ALA A 52 -12.09 2.60 -13.47
C ALA A 52 -11.34 3.72 -14.19
N PHE A 53 -10.84 4.71 -13.45
CA PHE A 53 -9.98 5.77 -14.00
C PHE A 53 -8.70 5.19 -14.61
N ALA A 54 -8.00 4.34 -13.86
CA ALA A 54 -6.75 3.74 -14.31
C ALA A 54 -6.93 2.90 -15.58
N GLN A 55 -7.99 2.10 -15.65
CA GLN A 55 -8.31 1.29 -16.83
C GLN A 55 -8.63 2.14 -18.08
N SER A 56 -9.26 3.30 -17.89
CA SER A 56 -9.69 4.14 -19.00
C SER A 56 -8.65 5.17 -19.46
N GLN A 57 -7.78 5.64 -18.55
CA GLN A 57 -6.91 6.81 -18.81
C GLN A 57 -5.41 6.50 -18.68
N LEU A 58 -5.03 5.48 -17.89
CA LEU A 58 -3.61 5.21 -17.63
C LEU A 58 -3.07 4.07 -18.48
N THR A 59 -1.80 4.15 -18.82
CA THR A 59 -1.05 3.05 -19.45
C THR A 59 -0.27 2.30 -18.37
N LEU A 60 -0.86 1.21 -17.87
CA LEU A 60 -0.28 0.43 -16.79
C LEU A 60 0.12 -0.98 -17.25
N VAL A 61 1.40 -1.31 -17.06
CA VAL A 61 1.93 -2.66 -17.23
C VAL A 61 1.56 -3.48 -16.00
N SER A 62 0.79 -4.54 -16.20
CA SER A 62 0.45 -5.49 -15.13
C SER A 62 1.64 -6.39 -14.82
N THR A 63 2.01 -6.50 -13.55
CA THR A 63 3.09 -7.37 -13.07
C THR A 63 2.57 -8.39 -12.06
N PRO A 64 3.10 -9.62 -12.03
CA PRO A 64 2.66 -10.65 -11.09
C PRO A 64 2.80 -10.24 -9.63
N ASN A 65 3.82 -9.44 -9.31
CA ASN A 65 4.12 -8.98 -7.96
C ASN A 65 4.82 -7.62 -7.95
N LEU A 66 4.94 -7.04 -6.76
CA LEU A 66 5.54 -5.72 -6.57
C LEU A 66 7.06 -5.72 -6.84
N THR A 67 7.75 -6.83 -6.61
CA THR A 67 9.18 -6.98 -6.93
C THR A 67 9.45 -6.70 -8.41
N GLN A 68 8.70 -7.35 -9.29
CA GLN A 68 8.84 -7.16 -10.74
C GLN A 68 8.46 -5.75 -11.19
N ALA A 69 7.45 -5.13 -10.54
CA ALA A 69 7.10 -3.74 -10.82
C ALA A 69 8.29 -2.80 -10.54
N PHE A 70 8.92 -2.92 -9.38
CA PHE A 70 10.09 -2.10 -9.04
C PHE A 70 11.33 -2.43 -9.88
N GLN A 71 11.53 -3.69 -10.27
CA GLN A 71 12.60 -4.04 -11.22
C GLN A 71 12.43 -3.33 -12.55
N LYS A 72 11.21 -3.31 -13.11
CA LYS A 72 10.91 -2.55 -14.34
C LYS A 72 11.16 -1.06 -14.18
N LEU A 73 10.84 -0.48 -13.02
CA LEU A 73 11.11 0.92 -12.72
C LEU A 73 12.62 1.22 -12.75
N VAL A 74 13.43 0.43 -12.06
CA VAL A 74 14.89 0.63 -11.99
C VAL A 74 15.55 0.44 -13.36
N LEU A 75 15.08 -0.53 -14.15
CA LEU A 75 15.56 -0.76 -15.52
C LEU A 75 15.09 0.32 -16.52
N GLY A 76 14.17 1.19 -16.13
CA GLY A 76 13.64 2.24 -16.99
C GLY A 76 12.62 1.75 -18.02
N GLU A 77 12.07 0.56 -17.84
CA GLU A 77 11.00 0.03 -18.69
C GLU A 77 9.66 0.70 -18.41
N VAL A 78 9.49 1.25 -17.21
CA VAL A 78 8.34 2.08 -16.82
C VAL A 78 8.83 3.35 -16.13
N GLU A 79 8.02 4.39 -16.15
CA GLU A 79 8.34 5.70 -15.58
C GLU A 79 7.93 5.79 -14.09
N PHE A 80 6.88 5.05 -13.72
CA PHE A 80 6.40 5.02 -12.35
C PHE A 80 5.83 3.63 -11.95
N VAL A 81 5.70 3.42 -10.65
CA VAL A 81 5.01 2.27 -10.06
C VAL A 81 3.95 2.79 -9.10
N LEU A 82 2.75 2.22 -9.17
CA LEU A 82 1.71 2.45 -8.17
C LEU A 82 1.80 1.38 -7.09
N ALA A 83 2.10 1.80 -5.87
CA ALA A 83 2.22 0.88 -4.74
C ALA A 83 1.79 1.55 -3.44
N GLY A 84 1.23 0.75 -2.55
CA GLY A 84 0.92 1.20 -1.19
C GLY A 84 2.17 1.73 -0.48
N ARG A 85 2.02 2.80 0.29
CA ARG A 85 3.13 3.47 1.01
C ARG A 85 4.04 2.49 1.73
N TYR A 86 3.48 1.68 2.62
CA TYR A 86 4.26 0.76 3.45
C TYR A 86 4.80 -0.43 2.67
N ALA A 87 4.02 -0.97 1.74
CA ALA A 87 4.46 -2.06 0.86
C ALA A 87 5.62 -1.60 -0.05
N GLY A 88 5.53 -0.39 -0.61
CA GLY A 88 6.59 0.20 -1.42
C GLY A 88 7.86 0.45 -0.60
N MET A 89 7.75 1.02 0.60
CA MET A 89 8.88 1.20 1.51
C MET A 89 9.55 -0.14 1.85
N ALA A 90 8.76 -1.15 2.20
CA ALA A 90 9.26 -2.48 2.52
C ALA A 90 9.99 -3.11 1.33
N MET A 91 9.38 -3.05 0.15
CA MET A 91 9.93 -3.65 -1.05
C MET A 91 11.24 -2.96 -1.49
N THR A 92 11.29 -1.64 -1.50
CA THR A 92 12.48 -0.89 -1.91
C THR A 92 13.66 -1.13 -0.96
N GLN A 93 13.40 -1.27 0.34
CA GLN A 93 14.42 -1.67 1.32
C GLN A 93 14.90 -3.11 1.08
N THR A 94 13.98 -4.05 0.88
CA THR A 94 14.32 -5.46 0.63
C THR A 94 15.15 -5.64 -0.64
N LEU A 95 14.84 -4.87 -1.70
CA LEU A 95 15.59 -4.89 -2.97
C LEU A 95 16.89 -4.08 -2.92
N GLY A 96 17.13 -3.32 -1.86
CA GLY A 96 18.31 -2.46 -1.74
C GLY A 96 18.27 -1.21 -2.63
N ILE A 97 17.10 -0.85 -3.16
CA ILE A 97 16.93 0.28 -4.11
C ILE A 97 16.29 1.53 -3.45
N ALA A 98 16.18 1.56 -2.14
CA ALA A 98 15.52 2.68 -1.43
C ALA A 98 16.17 4.04 -1.66
N LYS A 99 17.42 4.07 -2.14
CA LYS A 99 18.13 5.31 -2.51
C LYS A 99 17.96 5.68 -3.98
N ASP A 100 17.48 4.75 -4.80
CA ASP A 100 17.35 4.92 -6.26
C ASP A 100 15.95 5.32 -6.67
N VAL A 101 15.01 5.29 -5.73
CA VAL A 101 13.60 5.59 -5.97
C VAL A 101 13.06 6.54 -4.92
N GLU A 102 12.04 7.27 -5.29
CA GLU A 102 11.30 8.18 -4.42
C GLU A 102 9.79 8.00 -4.59
N ALA A 103 9.04 8.35 -3.57
CA ALA A 103 7.58 8.30 -3.57
C ALA A 103 7.02 9.72 -3.60
N TYR A 104 6.15 10.00 -4.56
CA TYR A 104 5.48 11.29 -4.69
C TYR A 104 4.17 11.34 -3.90
N SER A 105 3.85 12.53 -3.43
CA SER A 105 2.60 12.88 -2.77
C SER A 105 1.87 13.93 -3.61
N PRO A 106 0.53 14.00 -3.55
CA PRO A 106 -0.37 13.21 -2.72
C PRO A 106 -0.57 11.77 -3.21
N ALA A 107 -1.20 10.91 -2.37
CA ALA A 107 -1.58 9.57 -2.79
C ALA A 107 -2.61 9.62 -3.94
N VAL A 108 -2.46 8.74 -4.94
CA VAL A 108 -3.41 8.62 -6.05
C VAL A 108 -4.70 7.94 -5.65
N ASP A 109 -4.62 7.05 -4.67
CA ASP A 109 -5.77 6.28 -4.16
C ASP A 109 -5.57 5.97 -2.67
N LYS A 110 -6.67 5.86 -1.93
CA LYS A 110 -6.66 5.65 -0.47
C LYS A 110 -7.69 4.60 -0.05
N PRO A 111 -7.55 3.34 -0.51
CA PRO A 111 -8.46 2.29 -0.10
C PRO A 111 -8.42 2.10 1.42
N GLY A 112 -9.59 2.02 2.04
CA GLY A 112 -9.72 1.81 3.48
C GLY A 112 -9.30 0.39 3.87
N LEU A 113 -8.67 0.26 5.05
CA LEU A 113 -8.41 -1.01 5.71
C LEU A 113 -9.45 -1.23 6.79
N TYR A 114 -10.23 -2.29 6.64
CA TYR A 114 -11.37 -2.62 7.49
C TYR A 114 -11.12 -3.87 8.30
N LEU A 115 -11.63 -3.89 9.52
CA LEU A 115 -11.84 -5.16 10.22
C LEU A 115 -13.02 -5.88 9.56
N ALA A 116 -12.90 -7.17 9.35
CA ALA A 116 -13.97 -7.98 8.78
C ALA A 116 -14.23 -9.22 9.64
N ILE A 117 -15.50 -9.64 9.71
CA ILE A 117 -15.93 -10.85 10.38
C ILE A 117 -16.59 -11.76 9.35
N SER A 118 -16.20 -13.05 9.33
CA SER A 118 -16.86 -14.04 8.48
C SER A 118 -18.32 -14.21 8.87
N HIS A 119 -19.20 -14.30 7.89
CA HIS A 119 -20.63 -14.60 8.12
C HIS A 119 -20.82 -15.90 8.93
N ASN A 120 -19.92 -16.85 8.76
CA ASN A 120 -19.99 -18.15 9.44
C ASN A 120 -19.29 -18.15 10.82
N SER A 121 -18.77 -17.00 11.27
CA SER A 121 -18.13 -16.91 12.58
C SER A 121 -19.16 -16.95 13.69
N ALA A 122 -18.89 -17.73 14.73
CA ALA A 122 -19.69 -17.74 15.95
C ALA A 122 -19.67 -16.38 16.68
N CYS A 123 -18.66 -15.53 16.38
CA CYS A 123 -18.57 -14.17 16.91
C CYS A 123 -19.33 -13.13 16.08
N ASN A 124 -20.00 -13.52 15.00
CA ASN A 124 -20.69 -12.58 14.13
C ASN A 124 -22.10 -12.28 14.68
N ASP A 125 -22.15 -11.48 15.72
CA ASP A 125 -23.41 -10.99 16.30
C ASP A 125 -23.51 -9.45 16.24
N PRO A 126 -24.74 -8.89 16.19
CA PRO A 126 -24.96 -7.45 16.07
C PRO A 126 -24.36 -6.61 17.19
N TRP A 127 -24.37 -7.12 18.42
CA TRP A 127 -23.83 -6.39 19.58
C TRP A 127 -22.30 -6.25 19.45
N LEU A 128 -21.60 -7.36 19.15
CA LEU A 128 -20.14 -7.33 18.96
C LEU A 128 -19.75 -6.43 17.80
N ARG A 129 -20.46 -6.50 16.66
CA ARG A 129 -20.20 -5.59 15.53
C ARG A 129 -20.36 -4.12 15.94
N GLY A 130 -21.38 -3.79 16.72
CA GLY A 130 -21.58 -2.45 17.24
C GLY A 130 -20.45 -1.97 18.16
N GLN A 131 -19.97 -2.84 19.08
CA GLN A 131 -18.83 -2.53 19.95
C GLN A 131 -17.54 -2.32 19.13
N LEU A 132 -17.30 -3.17 18.15
CA LEU A 132 -16.14 -3.05 17.27
C LEU A 132 -16.22 -1.75 16.45
N ALA A 133 -17.36 -1.42 15.86
CA ALA A 133 -17.54 -0.16 15.11
C ALA A 133 -17.24 1.07 15.98
N LYS A 134 -17.68 1.07 17.24
CA LYS A 134 -17.32 2.12 18.20
C LYS A 134 -15.80 2.21 18.40
N LYS A 135 -15.12 1.09 18.59
CA LYS A 135 -13.67 1.05 18.73
C LYS A 135 -12.94 1.47 17.45
N MET A 136 -13.45 1.11 16.28
CA MET A 136 -12.89 1.54 14.98
C MET A 136 -12.99 3.06 14.79
N THR A 137 -13.93 3.73 15.45
CA THR A 137 -14.01 5.20 15.48
C THR A 137 -13.04 5.81 16.49
N GLU A 138 -12.93 5.22 17.69
CA GLU A 138 -12.12 5.74 18.79
C GLU A 138 -10.60 5.59 18.52
N LEU A 139 -10.15 4.46 17.96
CA LEU A 139 -8.73 4.16 17.78
C LEU A 139 -8.01 5.14 16.85
N PRO A 140 -8.50 5.45 15.63
CA PRO A 140 -7.88 6.45 14.76
C PRO A 140 -7.86 7.84 15.39
N ALA A 141 -8.96 8.22 16.05
CA ALA A 141 -9.08 9.53 16.72
C ALA A 141 -8.09 9.70 17.88
N SER A 142 -7.66 8.62 18.52
CA SER A 142 -6.66 8.63 19.59
C SER A 142 -5.22 8.77 19.12
N GLY A 143 -4.96 8.65 17.80
CA GLY A 143 -3.61 8.60 17.23
C GLY A 143 -2.88 7.26 17.45
N LEU A 144 -3.52 6.29 18.10
CA LEU A 144 -2.89 5.00 18.43
C LEU A 144 -2.55 4.20 17.15
N THR A 145 -3.41 4.25 16.15
CA THR A 145 -3.20 3.54 14.88
C THR A 145 -1.90 3.97 14.22
N GLU A 146 -1.67 5.28 14.10
CA GLU A 146 -0.45 5.83 13.51
C GLU A 146 0.77 5.48 14.35
N ALA A 147 0.69 5.62 15.68
CA ALA A 147 1.78 5.27 16.60
C ALA A 147 2.18 3.78 16.48
N VAL A 148 1.20 2.88 16.35
CA VAL A 148 1.45 1.44 16.16
C VAL A 148 2.10 1.16 14.80
N LEU A 149 1.64 1.80 13.72
CA LEU A 149 2.23 1.67 12.39
C LEU A 149 3.69 2.11 12.38
N GLN A 150 3.99 3.29 12.92
CA GLN A 150 5.35 3.82 13.01
C GLN A 150 6.27 2.90 13.81
N ARG A 151 5.84 2.47 14.99
CA ARG A 151 6.62 1.56 15.83
C ARG A 151 6.91 0.22 15.13
N ASN A 152 5.94 -0.35 14.41
CA ASN A 152 6.16 -1.60 13.70
C ASN A 152 7.06 -1.41 12.49
N LEU A 153 6.97 -0.30 11.78
CA LEU A 153 7.87 0.05 10.68
C LEU A 153 9.33 0.14 11.16
N GLU A 154 9.59 0.81 12.30
CA GLU A 154 10.93 0.91 12.88
C GLU A 154 11.47 -0.48 13.32
N ARG A 155 10.62 -1.30 13.93
CA ARG A 155 11.00 -2.68 14.29
C ARG A 155 11.35 -3.50 13.06
N TRP A 156 10.57 -3.40 12.00
CA TRP A 156 10.82 -4.10 10.75
C TRP A 156 12.14 -3.64 10.10
N LYS A 157 12.41 -2.34 10.03
CA LYS A 157 13.69 -1.81 9.54
C LYS A 157 14.88 -2.34 10.35
N ALA A 158 14.77 -2.39 11.67
CA ALA A 158 15.80 -2.93 12.53
C ALA A 158 16.06 -4.42 12.28
N GLN A 159 15.02 -5.22 12.00
CA GLN A 159 15.16 -6.64 11.65
C GLN A 159 15.92 -6.85 10.33
N LEU A 160 15.70 -6.00 9.32
CA LEU A 160 16.42 -6.08 8.05
C LEU A 160 17.94 -5.78 8.18
N GLN A 161 18.31 -5.01 9.21
CA GLN A 161 19.71 -4.65 9.46
C GLN A 161 20.46 -5.71 10.28
N GLN A 162 19.76 -6.70 10.84
CA GLN A 162 20.39 -7.79 11.56
C GLN A 162 20.99 -8.79 10.55
N PRO A 163 22.28 -9.14 10.64
CA PRO A 163 22.85 -10.18 9.79
C PRO A 163 22.10 -11.48 10.05
N VAL A 164 21.70 -12.15 8.97
CA VAL A 164 21.10 -13.48 9.03
C VAL A 164 22.09 -14.38 9.77
N GLY A 165 21.75 -14.74 11.01
CA GLY A 165 22.60 -15.60 11.83
C GLY A 165 22.89 -16.89 11.10
N THR A 166 24.15 -17.20 10.91
CA THR A 166 24.60 -18.49 10.41
C THR A 166 24.01 -19.58 11.30
N PRO A 167 23.31 -20.60 10.76
CA PRO A 167 22.83 -21.68 11.58
C PRO A 167 24.03 -22.36 12.23
N THR A 168 24.13 -22.28 13.53
CA THR A 168 25.07 -23.09 14.31
C THR A 168 24.73 -24.56 14.06
N LYS A 169 25.75 -25.30 13.53
CA LYS A 169 25.71 -26.74 13.37
C LYS A 169 25.54 -27.43 14.71
#